data_17ecc9c9a17c698c7d58fb4668b0c055
#
_entry.id   17ecc9c9a17c698c7d58fb4668b0c055
#
_cell.length_a   1.000
_cell.length_b   1.000
_cell.length_c   1.000
_cell.angle_alpha   90.00
_cell.angle_beta   90.00
_cell.angle_gamma   90.00
#
_symmetry.space_group_name_H-M   'P 1'
#
loop_
_entity.id
_entity.type
_entity.pdbx_description
1 polymer ?
#
loop_
_entity_poly.entity_id
_entity_poly.type
_entity_poly.pdbx_seq_one_letter_code
_entity_poly.pdbx_strand_id
1 'polypeptide(L)'
;ASVKFEGDDRIVVTSSQRSSVESAKTYVMQMVESVFALAGADVAHSDGYPGWAPNPQSVLLEKTVGAYERLFGTEPKVRAIHAGLECGLFLEKYPELEMVSFGPTLRGVHSPDERLEIATVPKFWDLLLEVLKTV
;
A
#
# COMPACT_ATOMS: atom_id res chain seq x y z
N ALA A 1 -11.48 -10.14 3.79
CA ALA A 1 -12.17 -11.37 3.41
C ALA A 1 -13.67 -11.23 3.68
N SER A 2 -14.49 -11.87 2.86
CA SER A 2 -15.93 -11.96 3.07
C SER A 2 -16.42 -13.37 2.80
N VAL A 3 -17.50 -13.76 3.44
CA VAL A 3 -18.22 -15.02 3.19
C VAL A 3 -19.66 -14.65 2.86
N LYS A 4 -20.16 -15.14 1.72
CA LYS A 4 -21.52 -14.91 1.26
C LYS A 4 -22.20 -16.25 0.95
N PHE A 5 -23.43 -16.39 1.36
CA PHE A 5 -24.29 -17.51 0.98
C PHE A 5 -25.12 -17.07 -0.23
N GLU A 6 -25.06 -17.84 -1.31
CA GLU A 6 -25.81 -17.60 -2.54
C GLU A 6 -26.79 -18.77 -2.74
N GLY A 7 -28.06 -18.55 -2.39
CA GLY A 7 -29.04 -19.61 -2.29
C GLY A 7 -28.76 -20.54 -1.10
N ASP A 8 -29.24 -21.78 -1.22
CA ASP A 8 -29.12 -22.79 -0.14
C ASP A 8 -27.93 -23.75 -0.34
N ASP A 9 -27.25 -23.68 -1.47
CA ASP A 9 -26.27 -24.67 -1.93
C ASP A 9 -24.89 -24.10 -2.26
N ARG A 10 -24.71 -22.77 -2.23
CA ARG A 10 -23.46 -22.13 -2.61
C ARG A 10 -22.92 -21.19 -1.55
N ILE A 11 -21.65 -21.37 -1.23
CA ILE A 11 -20.91 -20.47 -0.36
C ILE A 11 -19.78 -19.83 -1.19
N VAL A 12 -19.75 -18.50 -1.24
CA VAL A 12 -18.69 -17.75 -1.90
C VAL A 12 -17.79 -17.12 -0.84
N VAL A 13 -16.51 -17.50 -0.85
CA VAL A 13 -15.48 -16.93 0.01
C VAL A 13 -14.57 -16.05 -0.83
N THR A 14 -14.52 -14.77 -0.51
CA THR A 14 -13.59 -13.83 -1.15
C THR A 14 -12.48 -13.48 -0.17
N SER A 15 -11.24 -13.70 -0.56
CA SER A 15 -10.07 -13.31 0.21
C SER A 15 -9.18 -12.36 -0.60
N SER A 16 -8.41 -11.51 0.09
CA SER A 16 -7.48 -10.58 -0.55
C SER A 16 -6.11 -10.76 0.08
N GLN A 17 -5.17 -11.25 -0.70
CA GLN A 17 -3.79 -11.40 -0.31
C GLN A 17 -3.03 -10.12 -0.68
N ARG A 18 -2.20 -9.64 0.24
CA ARG A 18 -1.40 -8.43 0.04
C ARG A 18 0.02 -8.64 0.50
N SER A 19 0.96 -8.14 -0.27
CA SER A 19 2.37 -8.10 0.09
C SER A 19 3.04 -6.94 -0.65
N SER A 20 4.09 -6.37 -0.06
CA SER A 20 4.98 -5.43 -0.76
C SER A 20 5.89 -6.14 -1.75
N VAL A 21 6.01 -7.48 -1.66
CA VAL A 21 6.82 -8.31 -2.55
C VAL A 21 5.90 -9.20 -3.38
N GLU A 22 5.95 -9.06 -4.70
CA GLU A 22 5.03 -9.75 -5.62
C GLU A 22 5.13 -11.28 -5.55
N SER A 23 6.36 -11.82 -5.46
CA SER A 23 6.54 -13.27 -5.31
C SER A 23 5.96 -13.82 -4.01
N ALA A 24 6.03 -13.07 -2.92
CA ALA A 24 5.42 -13.45 -1.64
C ALA A 24 3.88 -13.41 -1.71
N LYS A 25 3.31 -12.43 -2.43
CA LYS A 25 1.87 -12.36 -2.69
C LYS A 25 1.39 -13.57 -3.46
N THR A 26 2.08 -13.93 -4.55
CA THR A 26 1.81 -15.11 -5.37
C THR A 26 1.89 -16.40 -4.53
N TYR A 27 2.92 -16.53 -3.71
CA TYR A 27 3.09 -17.68 -2.84
C TYR A 27 1.91 -17.87 -1.87
N VAL A 28 1.51 -16.82 -1.17
CA VAL A 28 0.35 -16.87 -0.25
C VAL A 28 -0.94 -17.16 -1.00
N MET A 29 -1.12 -16.60 -2.19
CA MET A 29 -2.26 -16.86 -3.06
C MET A 29 -2.36 -18.36 -3.38
N GLN A 30 -1.26 -18.98 -3.80
CA GLN A 30 -1.20 -20.42 -4.11
C GLN A 30 -1.45 -21.29 -2.87
N MET A 31 -0.99 -20.88 -1.70
CA MET A 31 -1.29 -21.59 -0.44
C MET A 31 -2.80 -21.57 -0.15
N VAL A 32 -3.44 -20.42 -0.28
CA VAL A 32 -4.89 -20.28 -0.07
C VAL A 32 -5.67 -21.11 -1.10
N GLU A 33 -5.29 -21.04 -2.37
CA GLU A 33 -5.87 -21.85 -3.45
C GLU A 33 -5.80 -23.35 -3.11
N SER A 34 -4.61 -23.83 -2.70
CA SER A 34 -4.40 -25.25 -2.38
C SER A 34 -5.34 -25.72 -1.25
N VAL A 35 -5.57 -24.91 -0.24
CA VAL A 35 -6.49 -25.26 0.87
C VAL A 35 -7.93 -25.36 0.39
N PHE A 36 -8.39 -24.41 -0.42
CA PHE A 36 -9.75 -24.45 -0.96
C PHE A 36 -9.95 -25.57 -1.97
N ALA A 37 -8.97 -25.83 -2.83
CA ALA A 37 -8.98 -26.95 -3.76
C ALA A 37 -9.06 -28.31 -3.04
N LEU A 38 -8.33 -28.49 -1.94
CA LEU A 38 -8.42 -29.69 -1.10
C LEU A 38 -9.81 -29.88 -0.47
N ALA A 39 -10.53 -28.78 -0.23
CA ALA A 39 -11.91 -28.81 0.24
C ALA A 39 -12.95 -29.04 -0.90
N GLY A 40 -12.50 -29.19 -2.14
CA GLY A 40 -13.36 -29.40 -3.30
C GLY A 40 -14.00 -28.12 -3.84
N ALA A 41 -13.46 -26.95 -3.49
CA ALA A 41 -13.98 -25.69 -4.00
C ALA A 41 -13.37 -25.32 -5.37
N ASP A 42 -14.17 -24.64 -6.19
CA ASP A 42 -13.70 -23.97 -7.39
C ASP A 42 -13.02 -22.66 -6.98
N VAL A 43 -11.77 -22.46 -7.41
CA VAL A 43 -10.99 -21.25 -7.08
C VAL A 43 -10.75 -20.43 -8.34
N ALA A 44 -11.03 -19.14 -8.25
CA ALA A 44 -10.73 -18.17 -9.29
C ALA A 44 -9.94 -17.01 -8.71
N HIS A 45 -8.99 -16.50 -9.47
CA HIS A 45 -8.21 -15.33 -9.14
C HIS A 45 -8.62 -14.14 -10.01
N SER A 46 -8.60 -12.96 -9.42
CA SER A 46 -8.81 -11.70 -10.14
C SER A 46 -7.57 -10.83 -10.03
N ASP A 47 -7.50 -9.82 -10.87
CA ASP A 47 -6.44 -8.81 -10.83
C ASP A 47 -6.40 -8.12 -9.47
N GLY A 48 -5.20 -7.81 -9.03
CA GLY A 48 -4.93 -7.11 -7.78
C GLY A 48 -3.86 -6.04 -7.97
N TYR A 49 -3.66 -5.22 -6.95
CA TYR A 49 -2.56 -4.26 -6.97
C TYR A 49 -1.22 -4.99 -6.88
N PRO A 50 -0.22 -4.62 -7.73
CA PRO A 50 1.13 -5.14 -7.62
C PRO A 50 1.78 -4.70 -6.30
N GLY A 51 2.78 -5.46 -5.85
CA GLY A 51 3.57 -5.10 -4.69
C GLY A 51 4.42 -3.85 -4.95
N TRP A 52 4.61 -3.04 -3.93
CA TRP A 52 5.60 -1.95 -3.93
C TRP A 52 6.68 -2.28 -2.92
N ALA A 53 7.76 -2.90 -3.39
CA ALA A 53 8.90 -3.22 -2.55
C ALA A 53 9.62 -1.93 -2.12
N PRO A 54 9.95 -1.77 -0.83
CA PRO A 54 10.66 -0.58 -0.37
C PRO A 54 12.07 -0.55 -0.96
N ASN A 55 12.51 0.63 -1.41
CA ASN A 55 13.90 0.88 -1.79
C ASN A 55 14.58 1.77 -0.73
N PRO A 56 15.30 1.20 0.24
CA PRO A 56 15.98 1.97 1.29
C PRO A 56 17.15 2.82 0.76
N GLN A 57 17.58 2.60 -0.47
CA GLN A 57 18.68 3.32 -1.13
C GLN A 57 18.17 4.40 -2.10
N SER A 58 16.88 4.71 -2.08
CA SER A 58 16.30 5.74 -2.94
C SER A 58 16.84 7.11 -2.58
N VAL A 59 17.38 7.83 -3.57
CA VAL A 59 17.85 9.20 -3.45
C VAL A 59 16.69 10.14 -3.11
N LEU A 60 15.51 9.90 -3.68
CA LEU A 60 14.32 10.67 -3.37
C LEU A 60 13.88 10.49 -1.90
N LEU A 61 14.00 9.28 -1.37
CA LEU A 61 13.71 9.01 0.05
C LEU A 61 14.68 9.77 0.96
N GLU A 62 16.00 9.71 0.68
CA GLU A 62 17.02 10.43 1.44
C GLU A 62 16.75 11.96 1.46
N LYS A 63 16.46 12.53 0.28
CA LYS A 63 16.11 13.95 0.15
C LYS A 63 14.85 14.31 0.95
N THR A 64 13.82 13.44 0.92
CA THR A 64 12.57 13.65 1.65
C THR A 64 12.78 13.60 3.16
N VAL A 65 13.57 12.65 3.65
CA VAL A 65 13.95 12.55 5.07
C VAL A 65 14.69 13.81 5.51
N GLY A 66 15.72 14.22 4.76
CA GLY A 66 16.48 15.43 5.05
C GLY A 66 15.64 16.71 5.01
N ALA A 67 14.68 16.81 4.08
CA ALA A 67 13.73 17.92 4.04
C ALA A 67 12.84 17.95 5.30
N TYR A 68 12.37 16.80 5.73
CA TYR A 68 11.55 16.68 6.94
C TYR A 68 12.32 17.09 8.20
N GLU A 69 13.55 16.61 8.34
CA GLU A 69 14.42 16.95 9.48
C GLU A 69 14.72 18.45 9.55
N ARG A 70 15.03 19.08 8.41
CA ARG A 70 15.25 20.53 8.36
C ARG A 70 14.02 21.34 8.77
N LEU A 71 12.84 20.93 8.35
CA LEU A 71 11.59 21.66 8.63
C LEU A 71 11.10 21.45 10.07
N PHE A 72 11.24 20.24 10.59
CA PHE A 72 10.53 19.86 11.83
C PHE A 72 11.48 19.48 12.97
N GLY A 73 12.81 19.45 12.75
CA GLY A 73 13.81 19.17 13.78
C GLY A 73 13.77 17.75 14.35
N THR A 74 13.10 16.83 13.68
CA THR A 74 12.96 15.43 14.11
C THR A 74 13.03 14.49 12.92
N GLU A 75 13.55 13.28 13.12
CA GLU A 75 13.60 12.25 12.10
C GLU A 75 12.19 11.70 11.81
N PRO A 76 11.78 11.56 10.52
CA PRO A 76 10.52 10.95 10.17
C PRO A 76 10.57 9.42 10.34
N LYS A 77 9.42 8.81 10.62
CA LYS A 77 9.32 7.36 10.62
C LYS A 77 9.06 6.86 9.19
N VAL A 78 10.09 6.32 8.57
CA VAL A 78 9.97 5.63 7.28
C VAL A 78 9.44 4.22 7.49
N ARG A 79 8.40 3.86 6.76
CA ARG A 79 7.77 2.54 6.86
C ARG A 79 7.37 2.03 5.50
N ALA A 80 7.49 0.71 5.31
CA ALA A 80 6.82 0.00 4.24
C ALA A 80 5.49 -0.54 4.76
N ILE A 81 4.46 -0.50 3.93
CA ILE A 81 3.18 -1.11 4.22
C ILE A 81 2.80 -2.09 3.11
N HIS A 82 1.99 -3.07 3.46
CA HIS A 82 1.47 -4.07 2.51
C HIS A 82 0.23 -3.61 1.74
N ALA A 83 -0.15 -2.34 1.88
CA ALA A 83 -1.27 -1.78 1.13
C ALA A 83 -0.93 -1.68 -0.36
N GLY A 84 -1.90 -2.01 -1.22
CA GLY A 84 -1.81 -1.71 -2.64
C GLY A 84 -1.90 -0.20 -2.85
N LEU A 85 -0.75 0.45 -2.93
CA LEU A 85 -0.67 1.85 -3.31
C LEU A 85 -0.54 1.95 -4.83
N GLU A 86 -1.03 3.04 -5.39
CA GLU A 86 -0.93 3.35 -6.82
C GLU A 86 0.54 3.35 -7.30
N CYS A 87 1.47 3.60 -6.38
CA CYS A 87 2.91 3.50 -6.65
C CYS A 87 3.32 2.12 -7.20
N GLY A 88 2.68 1.03 -6.77
CA GLY A 88 2.92 -0.30 -7.33
C GLY A 88 2.61 -0.39 -8.82
N LEU A 89 1.52 0.25 -9.27
CA LEU A 89 1.12 0.30 -10.68
C LEU A 89 2.11 1.10 -11.53
N PHE A 90 2.62 2.21 -10.98
CA PHE A 90 3.65 2.99 -11.66
C PHE A 90 4.96 2.23 -11.77
N LEU A 91 5.38 1.55 -10.69
CA LEU A 91 6.63 0.80 -10.65
C LEU A 91 6.62 -0.40 -11.60
N GLU A 92 5.48 -1.08 -11.74
CA GLU A 92 5.32 -2.16 -12.72
C GLU A 92 5.61 -1.69 -14.14
N LYS A 93 5.17 -0.49 -14.47
CA LYS A 93 5.36 0.10 -15.81
C LYS A 93 6.69 0.84 -15.97
N TYR A 94 7.20 1.41 -14.89
CA TYR A 94 8.43 2.20 -14.85
C TYR A 94 9.32 1.73 -13.69
N PRO A 95 10.06 0.61 -13.84
CA PRO A 95 10.82 -0.02 -12.76
C PRO A 95 11.89 0.86 -12.11
N GLU A 96 12.40 1.84 -12.84
CA GLU A 96 13.41 2.79 -12.37
C GLU A 96 12.86 4.03 -11.67
N LEU A 97 11.52 4.13 -11.55
CA LEU A 97 10.89 5.29 -10.95
C LEU A 97 11.05 5.27 -9.43
N GLU A 98 11.70 6.29 -8.89
CA GLU A 98 11.77 6.50 -7.46
C GLU A 98 10.48 7.17 -6.95
N MET A 99 9.93 6.63 -5.88
CA MET A 99 8.67 7.13 -5.31
C MET A 99 8.71 7.12 -3.81
N VAL A 100 8.08 8.13 -3.23
CA VAL A 100 7.84 8.27 -1.79
C VAL A 100 6.38 8.65 -1.57
N SER A 101 5.71 8.00 -0.63
CA SER A 101 4.33 8.32 -0.27
C SER A 101 4.28 9.02 1.08
N PHE A 102 3.72 10.20 1.13
CA PHE A 102 3.42 10.93 2.35
C PHE A 102 2.18 11.81 2.16
N GLY A 103 1.56 12.18 3.26
CA GLY A 103 0.34 13.00 3.21
C GLY A 103 -0.07 13.50 4.57
N PRO A 104 -1.16 14.30 4.65
CA PRO A 104 -1.77 14.69 5.91
C PRO A 104 -2.34 13.48 6.64
N THR A 105 -2.59 13.62 7.94
CA THR A 105 -3.11 12.52 8.76
C THR A 105 -4.56 12.22 8.43
N LEU A 106 -4.83 10.97 8.10
CA LEU A 106 -6.16 10.42 7.93
C LEU A 106 -6.58 9.62 9.15
N ARG A 107 -7.86 9.63 9.49
CA ARG A 107 -8.46 8.88 10.59
C ARG A 107 -9.66 8.11 10.07
N GLY A 108 -9.87 6.89 10.57
CA GLY A 108 -11.02 6.06 10.18
C GLY A 108 -11.04 5.71 8.69
N VAL A 109 -9.87 5.51 8.08
CA VAL A 109 -9.73 5.22 6.65
C VAL A 109 -10.57 3.99 6.28
N HIS A 110 -11.25 4.07 5.14
CA HIS A 110 -12.17 3.04 4.63
C HIS A 110 -13.42 2.81 5.52
N SER A 111 -13.83 3.80 6.28
CA SER A 111 -15.07 3.77 7.06
C SER A 111 -15.95 4.99 6.76
N PRO A 112 -17.26 4.94 7.11
CA PRO A 112 -18.13 6.12 6.98
C PRO A 112 -17.66 7.35 7.79
N ASP A 113 -16.81 7.13 8.79
CA ASP A 113 -16.23 8.16 9.65
C ASP A 113 -14.85 8.64 9.17
N GLU A 114 -14.49 8.35 7.93
CA GLU A 114 -13.22 8.78 7.35
C GLU A 114 -13.10 10.30 7.36
N ARG A 115 -12.02 10.79 7.91
CA ARG A 115 -11.75 12.21 8.05
C ARG A 115 -10.27 12.55 7.95
N LEU A 116 -9.98 13.74 7.43
CA LEU A 116 -8.66 14.32 7.37
C LEU A 116 -8.46 15.28 8.54
N GLU A 117 -7.31 15.18 9.21
CA GLU A 117 -6.90 16.09 10.27
C GLU A 117 -6.35 17.38 9.66
N ILE A 118 -7.21 18.41 9.57
CA ILE A 118 -6.91 19.68 8.87
C ILE A 118 -5.62 20.34 9.38
N ALA A 119 -5.33 20.25 10.67
CA ALA A 119 -4.12 20.81 11.28
C ALA A 119 -2.81 20.22 10.72
N THR A 120 -2.86 19.06 10.05
CA THR A 120 -1.69 18.41 9.45
C THR A 120 -1.48 18.77 7.98
N VAL A 121 -2.44 19.45 7.35
CA VAL A 121 -2.34 19.87 5.94
C VAL A 121 -1.20 20.86 5.70
N PRO A 122 -1.01 21.93 6.51
CA PRO A 122 0.13 22.84 6.34
C PRO A 122 1.47 22.09 6.43
N LYS A 123 1.61 21.18 7.40
CA LYS A 123 2.82 20.36 7.56
C LYS A 123 3.13 19.53 6.31
N PHE A 124 2.12 18.90 5.73
CA PHE A 124 2.25 18.17 4.47
C PHE A 124 2.69 19.10 3.33
N TRP A 125 2.05 20.27 3.23
CA TRP A 125 2.32 21.24 2.16
C TRP A 125 3.75 21.79 2.23
N ASP A 126 4.20 22.16 3.42
CA ASP A 126 5.56 22.66 3.65
C ASP A 126 6.60 21.59 3.26
N LEU A 127 6.38 20.34 3.64
CA LEU A 127 7.25 19.23 3.25
C LEU A 127 7.27 19.04 1.74
N LEU A 128 6.10 19.05 1.08
CA LEU A 128 6.01 18.91 -0.37
C LEU A 128 6.81 19.99 -1.09
N LEU A 129 6.64 21.25 -0.69
CA LEU A 129 7.37 22.38 -1.28
C LEU A 129 8.89 22.26 -1.04
N GLU A 130 9.32 21.81 0.13
CA GLU A 130 10.73 21.65 0.44
C GLU A 130 11.35 20.49 -0.36
N VAL A 131 10.65 19.37 -0.53
CA VAL A 131 11.09 18.26 -1.39
C VAL A 131 11.24 18.72 -2.84
N LEU A 132 10.23 19.44 -3.38
CA LEU A 132 10.27 19.96 -4.76
C LEU A 132 11.42 20.92 -5.05
N LYS A 133 12.00 21.56 -4.04
CA LYS A 133 13.21 22.39 -4.20
C LYS A 133 14.50 21.56 -4.32
N THR A 134 14.46 20.30 -3.95
CA THR A 134 15.63 19.41 -3.88
C THR A 134 15.73 18.39 -5.00
N VAL A 135 14.68 18.23 -5.78
CA VAL A 135 14.59 17.29 -6.91
C VAL A 135 14.80 17.97 -8.25
#